data_ed12f288d11625d93ca883ab6c868225
#
_entry.id   ed12f288d11625d93ca883ab6c868225
#
_cell.length_a   1.000
_cell.length_b   1.000
_cell.length_c   1.000
_cell.angle_alpha   90.00
_cell.angle_beta   90.00
_cell.angle_gamma   90.00
#
_symmetry.space_group_name_H-M   'P 1'
#
loop_
_entity.id
_entity.type
_entity.pdbx_description
1 polymer ?
#
loop_
_entity_poly.entity_id
_entity_poly.type
_entity_poly.pdbx_seq_one_letter_code
_entity_poly.pdbx_strand_id
1 'polypeptide(L)'
;MEIWMIFAIAVLAFAALGVIWVVVFRSERRQSADQTTRLREGFGPEYAKAVGEQGRSDAEGDLLGRQERADVFEVRTLSATEVTRYTHRWTATQAQFVDDPGAALIAADHLVTEVIAARGYPAAEFEEGASALSVDHPRAVQDYRAAHEVVLRNQRNPVATDDLRAAMVQFHAVFIELMDSSVVAPAVHSM
;
A
#
# COMPACT_ATOMS: atom_id res chain seq x y z
N MET A 1 12.90 -12.12 65.32
CA MET A 1 12.18 -11.08 64.57
C MET A 1 12.60 -10.99 63.08
N GLU A 2 13.75 -11.51 62.74
CA GLU A 2 14.36 -11.37 61.40
C GLU A 2 13.64 -12.18 60.29
N ILE A 3 13.18 -13.41 60.58
CA ILE A 3 12.60 -14.30 59.58
C ILE A 3 11.27 -13.74 59.03
N TRP A 4 10.43 -13.12 59.84
CA TRP A 4 9.18 -12.52 59.37
C TRP A 4 9.38 -11.30 58.49
N MET A 5 10.47 -10.54 58.71
CA MET A 5 10.86 -9.41 57.87
C MET A 5 11.31 -9.84 56.51
N ILE A 6 12.05 -10.97 56.42
CA ILE A 6 12.52 -11.57 55.17
C ILE A 6 11.29 -12.05 54.34
N PHE A 7 10.33 -12.72 55.00
CA PHE A 7 9.09 -13.16 54.36
C PHE A 7 8.27 -11.98 53.82
N ALA A 8 8.15 -10.92 54.60
CA ALA A 8 7.41 -9.72 54.18
C ALA A 8 8.05 -9.03 52.95
N ILE A 9 9.38 -8.95 52.93
CA ILE A 9 10.13 -8.40 51.79
C ILE A 9 9.97 -9.30 50.56
N ALA A 10 10.03 -10.61 50.71
CA ALA A 10 9.83 -11.54 49.61
C ALA A 10 8.44 -11.45 49.01
N VAL A 11 7.40 -11.34 49.82
CA VAL A 11 5.99 -11.16 49.36
C VAL A 11 5.82 -9.83 48.62
N LEU A 12 6.41 -8.72 49.12
CA LEU A 12 6.38 -7.44 48.45
C LEU A 12 7.12 -7.44 47.11
N ALA A 13 8.26 -8.14 47.05
CA ALA A 13 9.02 -8.29 45.82
C ALA A 13 8.25 -9.11 44.76
N PHE A 14 7.59 -10.22 45.17
CA PHE A 14 6.72 -10.99 44.30
C PHE A 14 5.51 -10.21 43.81
N ALA A 15 4.87 -9.41 44.68
CA ALA A 15 3.77 -8.56 44.31
C ALA A 15 4.20 -7.47 43.31
N ALA A 16 5.36 -6.84 43.52
CA ALA A 16 5.92 -5.85 42.60
C ALA A 16 6.25 -6.47 41.23
N LEU A 17 6.87 -7.65 41.20
CA LEU A 17 7.12 -8.37 39.95
C LEU A 17 5.83 -8.74 39.21
N GLY A 18 4.78 -9.16 39.94
CA GLY A 18 3.46 -9.45 39.38
C GLY A 18 2.82 -8.22 38.77
N VAL A 19 2.89 -7.05 39.42
CA VAL A 19 2.40 -5.79 38.90
C VAL A 19 3.18 -5.36 37.66
N ILE A 20 4.51 -5.44 37.67
CA ILE A 20 5.36 -5.13 36.51
C ILE A 20 4.99 -6.05 35.35
N TRP A 21 4.85 -7.34 35.59
CA TRP A 21 4.47 -8.31 34.54
C TRP A 21 3.10 -7.98 33.94
N VAL A 22 2.10 -7.67 34.77
CA VAL A 22 0.76 -7.26 34.32
C VAL A 22 0.80 -5.97 33.52
N VAL A 23 1.59 -4.98 33.94
CA VAL A 23 1.71 -3.69 33.24
C VAL A 23 2.39 -3.89 31.89
N VAL A 24 3.50 -4.62 31.84
CA VAL A 24 4.23 -4.92 30.59
C VAL A 24 3.32 -5.70 29.63
N PHE A 25 2.68 -6.77 30.10
CA PHE A 25 1.80 -7.58 29.26
C PHE A 25 0.56 -6.82 28.75
N ARG A 26 0.08 -5.86 29.55
CA ARG A 26 -1.06 -5.01 29.16
C ARG A 26 -0.65 -3.90 28.19
N SER A 27 0.60 -3.40 28.28
CA SER A 27 1.11 -2.41 27.34
C SER A 27 1.36 -3.01 25.97
N GLU A 28 1.91 -4.23 25.88
CA GLU A 28 2.11 -4.94 24.60
C GLU A 28 0.78 -5.20 23.88
N ARG A 29 -0.26 -5.63 24.62
CA ARG A 29 -1.61 -5.83 24.02
C ARG A 29 -2.24 -4.55 23.50
N ARG A 30 -2.02 -3.42 24.18
CA ARG A 30 -2.55 -2.12 23.71
C ARG A 30 -1.80 -1.64 22.47
N GLN A 31 -0.49 -1.74 22.44
CA GLN A 31 0.32 -1.39 21.28
C GLN A 31 -0.05 -2.21 20.06
N SER A 32 -0.25 -3.52 20.23
CA SER A 32 -0.68 -4.39 19.13
C SER A 32 -2.08 -4.02 18.60
N ALA A 33 -3.04 -3.67 19.49
CA ALA A 33 -4.37 -3.26 19.08
C ALA A 33 -4.38 -1.92 18.33
N ASP A 34 -3.60 -0.95 18.82
CA ASP A 34 -3.45 0.36 18.17
C ASP A 34 -2.76 0.23 16.81
N GLN A 35 -1.76 -0.63 16.71
CA GLN A 35 -1.05 -0.93 15.46
C GLN A 35 -1.97 -1.58 14.44
N THR A 36 -2.73 -2.62 14.83
CA THR A 36 -3.75 -3.25 13.98
C THR A 36 -4.74 -2.21 13.44
N THR A 37 -5.21 -1.30 14.30
CA THR A 37 -6.16 -0.25 13.90
C THR A 37 -5.55 0.69 12.86
N ARG A 38 -4.31 1.15 13.09
CA ARG A 38 -3.60 2.02 12.14
C ARG A 38 -3.37 1.35 10.79
N LEU A 39 -2.95 0.08 10.79
CA LEU A 39 -2.77 -0.68 9.55
C LEU A 39 -4.09 -0.87 8.82
N ARG A 40 -5.18 -1.16 9.55
CA ARG A 40 -6.51 -1.31 8.96
C ARG A 40 -7.04 -0.01 8.37
N GLU A 41 -6.81 1.11 9.02
CA GLU A 41 -7.21 2.44 8.53
C GLU A 41 -6.34 2.88 7.35
N GLY A 42 -5.02 2.69 7.43
CA GLY A 42 -4.07 3.08 6.39
C GLY A 42 -4.21 2.25 5.11
N PHE A 43 -4.24 0.93 5.24
CA PHE A 43 -4.29 0.02 4.07
C PHE A 43 -5.72 -0.37 3.65
N GLY A 44 -6.75 -0.05 4.44
CA GLY A 44 -8.15 -0.27 4.07
C GLY A 44 -8.45 -1.67 3.51
N PRO A 45 -8.92 -1.78 2.24
CA PRO A 45 -9.25 -3.06 1.62
C PRO A 45 -8.06 -3.99 1.44
N GLU A 46 -6.85 -3.45 1.25
CA GLU A 46 -5.61 -4.25 1.11
C GLU A 46 -5.28 -5.01 2.40
N TYR A 47 -5.53 -4.40 3.58
CA TYR A 47 -5.40 -5.07 4.86
C TYR A 47 -6.31 -6.31 4.96
N ALA A 48 -7.59 -6.15 4.57
CA ALA A 48 -8.56 -7.24 4.64
C ALA A 48 -8.16 -8.40 3.71
N LYS A 49 -7.65 -8.10 2.52
CA LYS A 49 -7.13 -9.06 1.54
C LYS A 49 -5.92 -9.81 2.10
N ALA A 50 -4.89 -9.10 2.58
CA ALA A 50 -3.67 -9.69 3.13
C ALA A 50 -3.98 -10.62 4.32
N VAL A 51 -4.85 -10.19 5.25
CA VAL A 51 -5.28 -11.02 6.38
C VAL A 51 -6.03 -12.28 5.94
N GLY A 52 -6.84 -12.20 4.88
CA GLY A 52 -7.56 -13.34 4.32
C GLY A 52 -6.66 -14.37 3.66
N GLU A 53 -5.56 -13.94 3.04
CA GLU A 53 -4.63 -14.79 2.30
C GLU A 53 -3.59 -15.48 3.20
N GLN A 54 -3.05 -14.79 4.20
CA GLN A 54 -1.90 -15.29 4.96
C GLN A 54 -2.08 -15.26 6.49
N GLY A 55 -3.23 -14.80 6.97
CA GLY A 55 -3.49 -14.64 8.39
C GLY A 55 -2.98 -13.31 8.96
N ARG A 56 -3.48 -12.94 10.15
CA ARG A 56 -3.26 -11.60 10.70
C ARG A 56 -1.79 -11.29 10.98
N SER A 57 -1.07 -12.18 11.66
CA SER A 57 0.30 -11.92 12.10
C SER A 57 1.25 -11.66 10.92
N ASP A 58 1.13 -12.50 9.90
CA ASP A 58 2.00 -12.44 8.73
C ASP A 58 1.62 -11.25 7.84
N ALA A 59 0.33 -10.97 7.70
CA ALA A 59 -0.18 -9.79 6.99
C ALA A 59 0.29 -8.49 7.63
N GLU A 60 0.16 -8.35 8.95
CA GLU A 60 0.61 -7.14 9.66
C GLU A 60 2.13 -6.97 9.57
N GLY A 61 2.90 -8.06 9.67
CA GLY A 61 4.36 -8.04 9.48
C GLY A 61 4.75 -7.60 8.06
N ASP A 62 4.09 -8.12 7.04
CA ASP A 62 4.33 -7.73 5.65
C ASP A 62 3.97 -6.25 5.40
N LEU A 63 2.81 -5.79 5.88
CA LEU A 63 2.36 -4.41 5.71
C LEU A 63 3.29 -3.41 6.41
N LEU A 64 3.79 -3.74 7.60
CA LEU A 64 4.80 -2.93 8.29
C LEU A 64 6.12 -2.88 7.50
N GLY A 65 6.58 -4.03 7.03
CA GLY A 65 7.78 -4.08 6.20
C GLY A 65 7.63 -3.30 4.88
N ARG A 66 6.43 -3.19 4.31
CA ARG A 66 6.15 -2.32 3.17
C ARG A 66 6.24 -0.85 3.55
N GLN A 67 5.68 -0.47 4.70
CA GLN A 67 5.74 0.91 5.19
C GLN A 67 7.18 1.34 5.46
N GLU A 68 7.98 0.51 6.14
CA GLU A 68 9.40 0.79 6.37
C GLU A 68 10.20 0.95 5.06
N ARG A 69 9.90 0.12 4.05
CA ARG A 69 10.53 0.26 2.73
C ARG A 69 10.07 1.49 1.97
N ALA A 70 8.79 1.87 2.10
CA ALA A 70 8.24 3.05 1.45
C ALA A 70 8.87 4.35 1.99
N ASP A 71 9.19 4.40 3.29
CA ASP A 71 9.85 5.55 3.92
C ASP A 71 11.25 5.86 3.33
N VAL A 72 11.83 4.91 2.58
CA VAL A 72 13.13 5.10 1.89
C VAL A 72 12.95 5.82 0.54
N PHE A 73 11.76 5.81 -0.05
CA PHE A 73 11.50 6.42 -1.36
C PHE A 73 11.15 7.91 -1.21
N GLU A 74 11.83 8.75 -1.98
CA GLU A 74 11.51 10.17 -2.08
C GLU A 74 10.29 10.37 -3.02
N VAL A 75 9.09 10.14 -2.50
CA VAL A 75 7.86 10.40 -3.26
C VAL A 75 7.72 11.89 -3.51
N ARG A 76 7.55 12.29 -4.77
CA ARG A 76 7.45 13.68 -5.19
C ARG A 76 6.16 13.97 -5.94
N THR A 77 5.76 15.22 -5.94
CA THR A 77 4.69 15.71 -6.81
C THR A 77 5.19 15.89 -8.26
N LEU A 78 4.31 15.67 -9.22
CA LEU A 78 4.61 15.94 -10.63
C LEU A 78 4.58 17.45 -10.89
N SER A 79 5.48 17.94 -11.73
CA SER A 79 5.44 19.30 -12.23
C SER A 79 4.26 19.51 -13.19
N ALA A 80 3.81 20.76 -13.36
CA ALA A 80 2.74 21.09 -14.29
C ALA A 80 3.03 20.63 -15.74
N THR A 81 4.30 20.67 -16.15
CA THR A 81 4.72 20.17 -17.47
C THR A 81 4.59 18.66 -17.58
N GLU A 82 4.95 17.91 -16.53
CA GLU A 82 4.79 16.44 -16.49
C GLU A 82 3.30 16.08 -16.49
N VAL A 83 2.48 16.76 -15.68
CA VAL A 83 1.03 16.59 -15.68
C VAL A 83 0.45 16.76 -17.07
N THR A 84 0.76 17.87 -17.73
CA THR A 84 0.29 18.15 -19.11
C THR A 84 0.73 17.07 -20.08
N ARG A 85 2.00 16.66 -20.03
CA ARG A 85 2.56 15.62 -20.91
C ARG A 85 1.85 14.28 -20.71
N TYR A 86 1.68 13.83 -19.48
CA TYR A 86 1.03 12.56 -19.20
C TYR A 86 -0.45 12.57 -19.55
N THR A 87 -1.17 13.70 -19.31
CA THR A 87 -2.57 13.85 -19.70
C THR A 87 -2.74 13.78 -21.24
N HIS A 88 -1.85 14.40 -21.99
CA HIS A 88 -1.88 14.27 -23.44
C HIS A 88 -1.67 12.83 -23.92
N ARG A 89 -0.70 12.12 -23.31
CA ARG A 89 -0.45 10.73 -23.65
C ARG A 89 -1.62 9.84 -23.28
N TRP A 90 -2.26 10.10 -22.14
CA TRP A 90 -3.47 9.37 -21.72
C TRP A 90 -4.59 9.55 -22.75
N THR A 91 -4.87 10.78 -23.18
CA THR A 91 -5.87 11.07 -24.20
C THR A 91 -5.59 10.32 -25.51
N ALA A 92 -4.34 10.26 -25.93
CA ALA A 92 -3.95 9.50 -27.13
C ALA A 92 -4.17 7.99 -26.95
N THR A 93 -3.84 7.45 -25.78
CA THR A 93 -4.06 6.03 -25.42
C THR A 93 -5.55 5.70 -25.43
N GLN A 94 -6.40 6.57 -24.89
CA GLN A 94 -7.85 6.40 -24.95
C GLN A 94 -8.39 6.42 -26.38
N ALA A 95 -7.88 7.31 -27.23
CA ALA A 95 -8.28 7.34 -28.64
C ALA A 95 -7.88 6.04 -29.37
N GLN A 96 -6.69 5.52 -29.10
CA GLN A 96 -6.21 4.25 -29.67
C GLN A 96 -7.12 3.07 -29.31
N PHE A 97 -7.78 3.10 -28.15
CA PHE A 97 -8.68 2.02 -27.70
C PHE A 97 -9.85 1.73 -28.67
N VAL A 98 -10.23 2.70 -29.47
CA VAL A 98 -11.31 2.55 -30.46
C VAL A 98 -10.87 1.61 -31.59
N ASP A 99 -9.63 1.73 -32.03
CA ASP A 99 -9.08 0.99 -33.17
C ASP A 99 -8.42 -0.32 -32.73
N ASP A 100 -7.66 -0.31 -31.63
CA ASP A 100 -6.96 -1.47 -31.08
C ASP A 100 -7.01 -1.47 -29.53
N PRO A 101 -8.08 -2.07 -28.97
CA PRO A 101 -8.24 -2.13 -27.50
C PRO A 101 -7.11 -2.84 -26.78
N GLY A 102 -6.53 -3.89 -27.39
CA GLY A 102 -5.44 -4.67 -26.80
C GLY A 102 -4.15 -3.88 -26.68
N ALA A 103 -3.73 -3.23 -27.78
CA ALA A 103 -2.55 -2.40 -27.78
C ALA A 103 -2.70 -1.15 -26.91
N ALA A 104 -3.91 -0.55 -26.89
CA ALA A 104 -4.20 0.59 -26.04
C ALA A 104 -4.11 0.23 -24.55
N LEU A 105 -4.56 -0.97 -24.14
CA LEU A 105 -4.45 -1.41 -22.75
C LEU A 105 -3.00 -1.60 -22.33
N ILE A 106 -2.16 -2.17 -23.20
CA ILE A 106 -0.71 -2.29 -22.95
C ILE A 106 -0.08 -0.90 -22.83
N ALA A 107 -0.46 0.05 -23.70
CA ALA A 107 0.03 1.43 -23.62
C ALA A 107 -0.41 2.15 -22.33
N ALA A 108 -1.61 1.87 -21.83
CA ALA A 108 -2.11 2.38 -20.56
C ALA A 108 -1.30 1.85 -19.37
N ASP A 109 -1.00 0.55 -19.33
CA ASP A 109 -0.17 -0.10 -18.31
C ASP A 109 1.22 0.53 -18.26
N HIS A 110 1.87 0.66 -19.39
CA HIS A 110 3.17 1.32 -19.50
C HIS A 110 3.12 2.78 -19.04
N LEU A 111 2.07 3.53 -19.42
CA LEU A 111 1.94 4.92 -19.03
C LEU A 111 1.75 5.09 -17.52
N VAL A 112 0.93 4.24 -16.89
CA VAL A 112 0.74 4.24 -15.43
C VAL A 112 2.06 3.89 -14.72
N THR A 113 2.80 2.88 -15.19
CA THR A 113 4.11 2.51 -14.66
C THR A 113 5.11 3.67 -14.75
N GLU A 114 5.13 4.41 -15.87
CA GLU A 114 5.98 5.60 -16.01
C GLU A 114 5.60 6.72 -15.04
N VAL A 115 4.31 6.92 -14.77
CA VAL A 115 3.84 7.92 -13.80
C VAL A 115 4.23 7.50 -12.38
N ILE A 116 4.12 6.22 -12.02
CA ILE A 116 4.58 5.66 -10.75
C ILE A 116 6.07 5.95 -10.56
N ALA A 117 6.91 5.63 -11.57
CA ALA A 117 8.35 5.93 -11.55
C ALA A 117 8.64 7.44 -11.44
N ALA A 118 7.90 8.26 -12.19
CA ALA A 118 8.06 9.72 -12.16
C ALA A 118 7.70 10.31 -10.79
N ARG A 119 6.83 9.67 -10.02
CA ARG A 119 6.48 10.01 -8.65
C ARG A 119 7.55 9.59 -7.63
N GLY A 120 8.56 8.82 -8.03
CA GLY A 120 9.64 8.34 -7.16
C GLY A 120 9.42 6.95 -6.56
N TYR A 121 8.33 6.27 -6.91
CA TYR A 121 8.13 4.88 -6.51
C TYR A 121 9.01 3.94 -7.35
N PRO A 122 9.43 2.79 -6.80
CA PRO A 122 10.11 1.78 -7.60
C PRO A 122 9.19 1.29 -8.73
N ALA A 123 9.72 1.07 -9.91
CA ALA A 123 8.94 0.65 -11.07
C ALA A 123 9.72 -0.33 -11.98
N ALA A 124 10.82 -0.89 -11.47
CA ALA A 124 11.58 -1.91 -12.20
C ALA A 124 10.82 -3.24 -12.28
N GLU A 125 10.18 -3.62 -11.18
CA GLU A 125 9.34 -4.79 -11.08
C GLU A 125 7.91 -4.39 -10.67
N PHE A 126 6.89 -4.97 -11.33
CA PHE A 126 5.48 -4.62 -11.11
C PHE A 126 5.06 -4.72 -9.64
N GLU A 127 5.35 -5.86 -8.97
CA GLU A 127 4.94 -6.09 -7.59
C GLU A 127 5.68 -5.18 -6.60
N GLU A 128 6.91 -4.80 -6.88
CA GLU A 128 7.65 -3.85 -6.07
C GLU A 128 6.97 -2.46 -6.12
N GLY A 129 6.63 -2.00 -7.32
CA GLY A 129 5.91 -0.75 -7.53
C GLY A 129 4.52 -0.74 -6.92
N ALA A 130 3.75 -1.81 -7.15
CA ALA A 130 2.41 -1.97 -6.58
C ALA A 130 2.45 -2.04 -5.04
N SER A 131 3.46 -2.72 -4.49
CA SER A 131 3.66 -2.84 -3.04
C SER A 131 3.99 -1.49 -2.40
N ALA A 132 4.90 -0.72 -2.99
CA ALA A 132 5.24 0.63 -2.52
C ALA A 132 4.04 1.59 -2.65
N LEU A 133 3.34 1.55 -3.79
CA LEU A 133 2.14 2.35 -4.02
C LEU A 133 1.03 2.06 -3.01
N SER A 134 0.93 0.82 -2.50
CA SER A 134 -0.12 0.42 -1.56
C SER A 134 -0.09 1.15 -0.22
N VAL A 135 1.05 1.74 0.14
CA VAL A 135 1.22 2.52 1.38
C VAL A 135 0.45 3.85 1.31
N ASP A 136 0.60 4.55 0.18
CA ASP A 136 -0.01 5.88 0.00
C ASP A 136 -1.37 5.81 -0.71
N HIS A 137 -1.56 4.79 -1.58
CA HIS A 137 -2.70 4.63 -2.48
C HIS A 137 -3.32 3.22 -2.41
N PRO A 138 -3.78 2.76 -1.23
CA PRO A 138 -4.21 1.36 -1.03
C PRO A 138 -5.43 0.95 -1.87
N ARG A 139 -6.24 1.91 -2.33
CA ARG A 139 -7.38 1.65 -3.24
C ARG A 139 -6.92 1.55 -4.70
N ALA A 140 -6.09 2.50 -5.14
CA ALA A 140 -5.56 2.52 -6.49
C ALA A 140 -4.76 1.26 -6.82
N VAL A 141 -4.03 0.69 -5.85
CA VAL A 141 -3.24 -0.52 -6.09
C VAL A 141 -4.09 -1.75 -6.43
N GLN A 142 -5.32 -1.83 -5.94
CA GLN A 142 -6.23 -2.92 -6.28
C GLN A 142 -6.67 -2.84 -7.74
N ASP A 143 -7.05 -1.64 -8.20
CA ASP A 143 -7.39 -1.37 -9.59
C ASP A 143 -6.18 -1.60 -10.49
N TYR A 144 -4.99 -1.18 -10.07
CA TYR A 144 -3.74 -1.38 -10.80
C TYR A 144 -3.43 -2.86 -11.01
N ARG A 145 -3.49 -3.67 -9.95
CA ARG A 145 -3.28 -5.13 -10.05
C ARG A 145 -4.32 -5.82 -10.91
N ALA A 146 -5.60 -5.46 -10.74
CA ALA A 146 -6.69 -6.04 -11.52
C ALA A 146 -6.56 -5.73 -13.01
N ALA A 147 -6.24 -4.49 -13.36
CA ALA A 147 -6.03 -4.08 -14.75
C ALA A 147 -4.79 -4.73 -15.37
N HIS A 148 -3.67 -4.79 -14.65
CA HIS A 148 -2.44 -5.45 -15.09
C HIS A 148 -2.65 -6.95 -15.36
N GLU A 149 -3.42 -7.66 -14.53
CA GLU A 149 -3.75 -9.07 -14.77
C GLU A 149 -4.53 -9.25 -16.09
N VAL A 150 -5.38 -8.28 -16.46
CA VAL A 150 -6.07 -8.32 -17.78
C VAL A 150 -5.07 -8.14 -18.91
N VAL A 151 -4.06 -7.27 -18.77
CA VAL A 151 -2.97 -7.14 -19.75
C VAL A 151 -2.25 -8.46 -19.94
N LEU A 152 -1.83 -9.11 -18.85
CA LEU A 152 -1.14 -10.39 -18.89
C LEU A 152 -1.98 -11.50 -19.51
N ARG A 153 -3.29 -11.54 -19.21
CA ARG A 153 -4.21 -12.50 -19.83
C ARG A 153 -4.34 -12.26 -21.33
N ASN A 154 -4.51 -10.99 -21.75
CA ASN A 154 -4.66 -10.63 -23.15
C ASN A 154 -3.40 -10.93 -23.99
N GLN A 155 -2.22 -10.82 -23.39
CA GLN A 155 -0.95 -11.19 -24.04
C GLN A 155 -0.84 -12.71 -24.29
N ARG A 156 -1.43 -13.53 -23.43
CA ARG A 156 -1.45 -15.01 -23.58
C ARG A 156 -2.54 -15.46 -24.53
N ASN A 157 -3.74 -14.92 -24.39
CA ASN A 157 -4.90 -15.20 -25.22
C ASN A 157 -5.81 -13.96 -25.28
N PRO A 158 -6.33 -13.62 -26.47
CA PRO A 158 -7.26 -12.49 -26.60
C PRO A 158 -8.43 -12.62 -25.62
N VAL A 159 -8.70 -11.55 -24.87
CA VAL A 159 -9.85 -11.45 -23.95
C VAL A 159 -10.97 -10.63 -24.60
N ALA A 160 -12.18 -10.70 -24.02
CA ALA A 160 -13.32 -9.94 -24.51
C ALA A 160 -13.07 -8.42 -24.42
N THR A 161 -13.56 -7.65 -25.40
CA THR A 161 -13.40 -6.19 -25.44
C THR A 161 -14.00 -5.51 -24.19
N ASP A 162 -15.03 -6.08 -23.60
CA ASP A 162 -15.62 -5.53 -22.38
C ASP A 162 -14.70 -5.67 -21.17
N ASP A 163 -13.92 -6.77 -21.08
CA ASP A 163 -12.87 -6.91 -20.05
C ASP A 163 -11.74 -5.90 -20.26
N LEU A 164 -11.32 -5.68 -21.51
CA LEU A 164 -10.33 -4.66 -21.86
C LEU A 164 -10.83 -3.25 -21.47
N ARG A 165 -12.12 -2.98 -21.71
CA ARG A 165 -12.72 -1.70 -21.34
C ARG A 165 -12.77 -1.50 -19.82
N ALA A 166 -13.14 -2.53 -19.07
CA ALA A 166 -13.14 -2.49 -17.61
C ALA A 166 -11.73 -2.21 -17.06
N ALA A 167 -10.71 -2.89 -17.60
CA ALA A 167 -9.32 -2.67 -17.22
C ALA A 167 -8.83 -1.26 -17.58
N MET A 168 -9.24 -0.71 -18.74
CA MET A 168 -8.92 0.67 -19.12
C MET A 168 -9.53 1.69 -18.14
N VAL A 169 -10.73 1.45 -17.64
CA VAL A 169 -11.37 2.30 -16.60
C VAL A 169 -10.60 2.20 -15.28
N GLN A 170 -10.13 1.03 -14.89
CA GLN A 170 -9.30 0.84 -13.70
C GLN A 170 -7.95 1.57 -13.83
N PHE A 171 -7.23 1.43 -14.95
CA PHE A 171 -6.02 2.21 -15.20
C PHE A 171 -6.28 3.72 -15.18
N HIS A 172 -7.44 4.16 -15.69
CA HIS A 172 -7.80 5.59 -15.64
C HIS A 172 -7.98 6.09 -14.20
N ALA A 173 -8.62 5.30 -13.34
CA ALA A 173 -8.79 5.65 -11.92
C ALA A 173 -7.43 5.79 -11.23
N VAL A 174 -6.52 4.83 -11.44
CA VAL A 174 -5.15 4.88 -10.93
C VAL A 174 -4.40 6.10 -11.46
N PHE A 175 -4.48 6.33 -12.78
CA PHE A 175 -3.83 7.48 -13.43
C PHE A 175 -4.28 8.81 -12.81
N ILE A 176 -5.59 9.03 -12.65
CA ILE A 176 -6.13 10.27 -12.05
C ILE A 176 -5.64 10.43 -10.62
N GLU A 177 -5.65 9.38 -9.81
CA GLU A 177 -5.18 9.44 -8.43
C GLU A 177 -3.70 9.80 -8.33
N LEU A 178 -2.86 9.25 -9.22
CA LEU A 178 -1.44 9.59 -9.30
C LEU A 178 -1.17 11.00 -9.84
N MET A 179 -2.07 11.55 -10.65
CA MET A 179 -1.96 12.92 -11.19
C MET A 179 -2.40 13.97 -10.18
N ASP A 180 -3.23 13.61 -9.18
CA ASP A 180 -3.69 14.54 -8.16
C ASP A 180 -2.54 14.88 -7.20
N SER A 181 -2.09 16.14 -7.29
CA SER A 181 -0.98 16.67 -6.48
C SER A 181 -1.35 16.85 -5.00
N SER A 182 -2.61 16.69 -4.63
CA SER A 182 -3.12 16.96 -3.29
C SER A 182 -2.84 15.83 -2.29
N VAL A 183 -2.42 14.66 -2.76
CA VAL A 183 -1.93 13.62 -1.86
C VAL A 183 -0.53 13.98 -1.40
N VAL A 184 -0.50 14.89 -0.46
CA VAL A 184 0.69 15.32 0.28
C VAL A 184 1.26 14.11 1.00
N ALA A 185 2.58 13.94 0.89
CA ALA A 185 3.35 13.04 1.72
C ALA A 185 2.90 13.15 3.19
N PRO A 186 2.86 12.04 3.94
CA PRO A 186 2.53 12.08 5.36
C PRO A 186 3.43 13.08 6.03
N ALA A 187 2.83 13.98 6.80
CA ALA A 187 3.55 15.01 7.53
C ALA A 187 4.72 14.37 8.29
N VAL A 188 5.93 14.72 7.89
CA VAL A 188 7.15 14.37 8.61
C VAL A 188 6.91 14.79 10.05
N HIS A 189 6.76 13.85 10.94
CA HIS A 189 6.79 14.10 12.37
C HIS A 189 8.23 14.54 12.70
N SER A 190 8.45 15.84 12.60
CA SER A 190 9.59 16.45 13.26
C SER A 190 9.32 16.39 14.75
N MET A 191 10.01 15.49 15.44
CA MET A 191 10.35 15.39 16.86
C MET A 191 9.22 15.29 17.86
#